data_41ca88f4a262c1fbf7ce834355822fb3
#
_entry.id   41ca88f4a262c1fbf7ce834355822fb3
#
_cell.length_a   1.000
_cell.length_b   1.000
_cell.length_c   1.000
_cell.angle_alpha   90.00
_cell.angle_beta   90.00
_cell.angle_gamma   90.00
#
_symmetry.space_group_name_H-M   'P 1'
#
loop_
_entity.id
_entity.type
_entity.pdbx_description
1 polymer ?
#
loop_
_entity_poly.entity_id
_entity_poly.type
_entity_poly.pdbx_seq_one_letter_code
_entity_poly.pdbx_strand_id
1 'polypeptide(L)'
;MKKVLTLMLVAAMAMSITACSKKPAETPDTTTTPEVTTVPEETTTVPEETTVATENSDIVTEESTDAPEDTTAPSATADTLGNTLYKDFLDKVKANPDMSVEELANQIIANPVIQFGPAVMPVEAGYLPGFTTEIGGFKSGAMFAPMRGSIPFVGYVFELESEDDVEAFLTTLKDTSDPRWNVCVEADETVMGNYGTKVFFVMCPTSIEG
;
A
#
# COMPACT_ATOMS: atom_id res chain seq x y z
N MET A 1 39.16 -6.28 -37.06
CA MET A 1 39.25 -7.59 -37.75
C MET A 1 39.14 -8.66 -36.69
N LYS A 2 38.04 -9.28 -36.57
CA LYS A 2 37.77 -10.71 -36.41
C LYS A 2 36.28 -10.86 -36.04
N LYS A 3 35.52 -11.21 -37.07
CA LYS A 3 34.14 -11.67 -36.99
C LYS A 3 34.15 -13.05 -36.33
N VAL A 4 33.32 -13.29 -35.34
CA VAL A 4 32.89 -14.63 -34.97
C VAL A 4 31.38 -14.65 -34.94
N LEU A 5 30.88 -15.29 -35.94
CA LEU A 5 29.54 -15.76 -36.23
C LEU A 5 29.33 -17.03 -35.40
N THR A 6 28.29 -17.08 -34.57
CA THR A 6 27.81 -18.36 -33.98
C THR A 6 26.30 -18.24 -33.81
N LEU A 7 25.63 -18.71 -34.74
CA LEU A 7 24.89 -19.96 -34.93
C LEU A 7 23.66 -20.08 -34.03
N MET A 8 22.50 -19.94 -34.70
CA MET A 8 21.15 -20.33 -34.26
C MET A 8 21.13 -21.77 -33.73
N LEU A 9 20.44 -21.94 -32.60
CA LEU A 9 19.82 -23.23 -32.29
C LEU A 9 18.33 -23.00 -31.94
N VAL A 10 17.52 -23.23 -32.96
CA VAL A 10 16.07 -23.38 -32.83
C VAL A 10 15.82 -24.77 -32.28
N ALA A 11 15.26 -24.87 -31.09
CA ALA A 11 14.67 -26.10 -30.58
C ALA A 11 13.17 -25.86 -30.37
N ALA A 12 12.41 -26.26 -31.37
CA ALA A 12 10.97 -26.46 -31.27
C ALA A 12 10.70 -27.69 -30.39
N MET A 13 9.98 -27.52 -29.28
CA MET A 13 9.30 -28.60 -28.60
C MET A 13 7.80 -28.39 -28.68
N ALA A 14 7.21 -29.20 -29.51
CA ALA A 14 5.78 -29.33 -29.64
C ALA A 14 5.23 -30.34 -28.63
N MET A 15 4.05 -30.04 -28.12
CA MET A 15 2.93 -30.92 -27.79
C MET A 15 2.99 -31.84 -26.58
N SER A 16 1.99 -31.69 -25.71
CA SER A 16 0.96 -32.75 -25.65
C SER A 16 -0.28 -32.23 -24.92
N ILE A 17 -1.35 -32.08 -25.65
CA ILE A 17 -2.72 -31.90 -25.18
C ILE A 17 -3.22 -33.29 -24.77
N THR A 18 -3.54 -33.46 -23.49
CA THR A 18 -4.34 -34.62 -23.08
C THR A 18 -5.65 -34.11 -22.49
N ALA A 19 -6.68 -34.16 -23.32
CA ALA A 19 -8.06 -33.99 -22.95
C ALA A 19 -8.53 -35.25 -22.20
N CYS A 20 -8.99 -35.08 -20.96
CA CYS A 20 -9.84 -36.07 -20.32
C CYS A 20 -11.22 -35.43 -20.06
N SER A 21 -12.08 -35.75 -20.99
CA SER A 21 -13.53 -35.65 -20.91
C SER A 21 -14.05 -36.69 -19.92
N LYS A 22 -14.85 -36.31 -18.93
CA LYS A 22 -15.82 -37.18 -18.29
C LYS A 22 -17.08 -36.44 -17.96
N LYS A 23 -18.16 -36.92 -18.57
CA LYS A 23 -19.55 -36.50 -18.61
C LYS A 23 -20.33 -37.00 -17.38
N PRO A 24 -21.60 -36.61 -17.23
CA PRO A 24 -22.22 -36.15 -15.97
C PRO A 24 -23.14 -37.23 -15.35
N ALA A 25 -23.54 -37.02 -14.12
CA ALA A 25 -24.73 -37.72 -13.55
C ALA A 25 -25.48 -36.71 -12.70
N GLU A 26 -26.60 -36.35 -13.19
CA GLU A 26 -27.99 -36.38 -12.64
C GLU A 26 -28.28 -35.66 -11.32
N THR A 27 -29.19 -34.72 -11.51
CA THR A 27 -30.06 -34.06 -10.54
C THR A 27 -30.92 -35.07 -9.75
N PRO A 28 -31.40 -34.73 -8.54
CA PRO A 28 -32.80 -34.42 -8.48
C PRO A 28 -33.14 -33.10 -7.74
N ASP A 29 -33.99 -32.41 -8.38
CA ASP A 29 -35.10 -31.56 -8.00
C ASP A 29 -35.59 -31.69 -6.53
N THR A 30 -35.60 -30.57 -5.82
CA THR A 30 -36.65 -30.33 -4.82
C THR A 30 -36.90 -28.84 -4.70
N THR A 31 -37.96 -28.43 -5.32
CA THR A 31 -38.76 -27.23 -5.14
C THR A 31 -39.10 -27.04 -3.67
N THR A 32 -38.81 -25.88 -3.10
CA THR A 32 -39.61 -25.26 -2.05
C THR A 32 -39.41 -23.75 -2.04
N THR A 33 -40.31 -23.04 -2.63
CA THR A 33 -40.67 -21.66 -2.26
C THR A 33 -41.79 -21.82 -1.20
N PRO A 34 -41.76 -21.05 -0.14
CA PRO A 34 -42.48 -19.79 -0.05
C PRO A 34 -41.69 -18.81 0.86
N GLU A 35 -41.92 -17.58 0.98
CA GLU A 35 -43.11 -16.76 1.19
C GLU A 35 -42.64 -15.29 1.30
N VAL A 36 -43.38 -14.46 0.66
CA VAL A 36 -43.35 -13.01 0.71
C VAL A 36 -43.83 -12.55 2.09
N THR A 37 -43.07 -11.73 2.78
CA THR A 37 -43.61 -10.90 3.85
C THR A 37 -43.23 -9.46 3.64
N THR A 38 -44.26 -8.71 3.45
CA THR A 38 -44.43 -7.28 3.23
C THR A 38 -43.82 -6.39 4.32
N VAL A 39 -43.33 -5.27 3.81
CA VAL A 39 -43.00 -3.98 4.47
C VAL A 39 -44.09 -3.52 5.45
N PRO A 40 -43.72 -2.73 6.48
CA PRO A 40 -44.21 -1.37 6.46
C PRO A 40 -43.11 -0.28 6.58
N GLU A 41 -43.28 0.67 5.72
CA GLU A 41 -42.85 2.04 5.69
C GLU A 41 -43.28 2.77 6.99
N GLU A 42 -42.33 3.46 7.65
CA GLU A 42 -42.72 4.55 8.54
C GLU A 42 -41.77 5.74 8.37
N THR A 43 -42.38 6.75 7.85
CA THR A 43 -41.94 8.13 7.67
C THR A 43 -41.95 8.83 9.02
N THR A 44 -40.92 9.55 9.41
CA THR A 44 -41.08 10.75 10.25
C THR A 44 -39.85 11.67 10.18
N THR A 45 -40.04 12.76 9.49
CA THR A 45 -39.85 14.18 9.82
C THR A 45 -38.50 14.70 10.37
N VAL A 46 -37.97 15.64 9.55
CA VAL A 46 -37.03 16.72 9.87
C VAL A 46 -37.65 17.71 10.86
N PRO A 47 -36.87 18.37 11.73
CA PRO A 47 -36.82 19.82 11.77
C PRO A 47 -35.36 20.31 11.76
N GLU A 48 -34.96 21.14 10.85
CA GLU A 48 -34.87 22.59 10.74
C GLU A 48 -34.11 23.34 11.88
N GLU A 49 -32.99 23.92 11.44
CA GLU A 49 -32.43 25.25 11.71
C GLU A 49 -32.09 25.68 13.13
N THR A 50 -30.82 26.04 13.34
CA THR A 50 -30.47 27.32 13.96
C THR A 50 -29.07 27.76 13.58
N THR A 51 -29.00 28.81 12.80
CA THR A 51 -27.87 29.72 12.55
C THR A 51 -27.47 30.47 13.82
N VAL A 52 -26.16 30.61 14.09
CA VAL A 52 -25.59 31.86 14.63
C VAL A 52 -24.17 32.04 14.10
N ALA A 53 -24.00 33.13 13.37
CA ALA A 53 -22.72 33.72 13.00
C ALA A 53 -22.20 34.61 14.11
N THR A 54 -20.91 34.78 14.18
CA THR A 54 -20.20 36.04 14.56
C THR A 54 -18.69 35.76 14.49
N GLU A 55 -18.02 36.25 13.46
CA GLU A 55 -17.11 37.42 13.38
C GLU A 55 -16.06 37.52 14.52
N ASN A 56 -14.78 37.49 14.22
CA ASN A 56 -13.94 38.62 13.80
C ASN A 56 -12.44 38.27 13.85
N SER A 57 -11.72 38.54 12.74
CA SER A 57 -10.57 39.47 12.66
C SER A 57 -9.30 39.12 13.46
N ASP A 58 -8.17 38.86 12.85
CA ASP A 58 -7.23 39.87 12.42
C ASP A 58 -6.09 39.33 11.55
N ILE A 59 -5.77 40.14 10.56
CA ILE A 59 -4.71 40.02 9.58
C ILE A 59 -3.37 40.33 10.24
N VAL A 60 -2.35 39.45 10.08
CA VAL A 60 -0.96 39.92 10.00
C VAL A 60 -0.27 39.20 8.84
N THR A 61 -0.03 39.99 7.83
CA THR A 61 0.86 39.71 6.68
C THR A 61 2.29 39.81 7.18
N GLU A 62 3.08 38.73 7.07
CA GLU A 62 4.52 38.89 6.87
C GLU A 62 4.98 37.92 5.74
N GLU A 63 5.45 38.57 4.72
CA GLU A 63 6.14 38.09 3.55
C GLU A 63 7.51 37.55 3.97
N SER A 64 7.84 36.30 3.62
CA SER A 64 9.22 35.84 3.56
C SER A 64 9.36 34.71 2.55
N THR A 65 9.80 35.07 1.41
CA THR A 65 10.77 34.52 0.47
C THR A 65 11.19 33.05 0.65
N ASP A 66 10.70 32.25 -0.29
CA ASP A 66 11.38 31.33 -1.22
C ASP A 66 12.53 30.46 -0.70
N ALA A 67 12.19 29.20 -0.51
CA ALA A 67 13.00 28.02 -0.83
C ALA A 67 12.05 26.82 -0.91
N PRO A 68 12.18 25.88 -1.86
CA PRO A 68 11.32 24.69 -1.86
C PRO A 68 11.75 23.81 -0.67
N GLU A 69 11.00 23.88 0.40
CA GLU A 69 11.12 22.96 1.51
C GLU A 69 10.47 21.64 1.12
N ASP A 70 11.35 20.64 1.04
CA ASP A 70 11.08 19.23 1.16
C ASP A 70 10.05 18.99 2.29
N THR A 71 8.79 18.82 1.93
CA THR A 71 7.72 18.89 2.90
C THR A 71 6.97 17.58 2.96
N THR A 72 7.30 16.77 3.88
CA THR A 72 6.47 16.12 4.89
C THR A 72 7.30 15.06 5.60
N ALA A 73 8.30 15.50 6.34
CA ALA A 73 8.93 14.63 7.31
C ALA A 73 7.93 14.41 8.45
N PRO A 74 7.60 13.17 8.82
CA PRO A 74 6.95 12.90 10.09
C PRO A 74 7.84 13.47 11.18
N SER A 75 7.24 14.15 12.12
CA SER A 75 7.92 14.75 13.28
C SER A 75 8.83 13.70 13.93
N ALA A 76 10.13 13.87 13.78
CA ALA A 76 11.13 12.96 14.34
C ALA A 76 11.13 13.11 15.86
N THR A 77 10.37 12.27 16.58
CA THR A 77 10.33 12.37 18.05
C THR A 77 10.27 11.01 18.77
N ALA A 78 10.30 9.87 18.09
CA ALA A 78 10.44 8.59 18.75
C ALA A 78 11.22 7.62 17.88
N ASP A 79 12.12 6.84 18.45
CA ASP A 79 12.76 5.69 17.81
C ASP A 79 11.76 4.53 17.72
N THR A 80 10.64 4.74 17.00
CA THR A 80 9.66 3.70 16.72
C THR A 80 10.11 2.84 15.56
N LEU A 81 9.50 1.66 15.43
CA LEU A 81 9.78 0.73 14.35
C LEU A 81 9.60 1.39 12.97
N GLY A 82 8.45 2.03 12.75
CA GLY A 82 8.15 2.68 11.47
C GLY A 82 9.11 3.82 11.14
N ASN A 83 9.43 4.67 12.10
CA ASN A 83 10.39 5.76 11.91
C ASN A 83 11.82 5.23 11.65
N THR A 84 12.21 4.15 12.31
CA THR A 84 13.51 3.50 12.06
C THR A 84 13.59 2.96 10.64
N LEU A 85 12.53 2.30 10.16
CA LEU A 85 12.48 1.78 8.79
C LEU A 85 12.42 2.90 7.74
N TYR A 86 11.69 4.00 8.02
CA TYR A 86 11.66 5.15 7.13
C TYR A 86 13.04 5.83 7.01
N LYS A 87 13.75 5.98 8.11
CA LYS A 87 15.12 6.49 8.11
C LYS A 87 16.06 5.59 7.32
N ASP A 88 15.94 4.28 7.50
CA ASP A 88 16.71 3.29 6.74
C ASP A 88 16.40 3.33 5.24
N PHE A 89 15.11 3.51 4.87
CA PHE A 89 14.70 3.78 3.48
C PHE A 89 15.42 5.02 2.92
N LEU A 90 15.37 6.15 3.63
CA LEU A 90 16.01 7.38 3.17
C LEU A 90 17.52 7.22 2.98
N ASP A 91 18.20 6.54 3.90
CA ASP A 91 19.64 6.31 3.82
C ASP A 91 19.99 5.44 2.61
N LYS A 92 19.23 4.39 2.34
CA LYS A 92 19.45 3.47 1.23
C LYS A 92 19.16 4.11 -0.14
N VAL A 93 18.02 4.81 -0.26
CA VAL A 93 17.67 5.44 -1.53
C VAL A 93 18.61 6.61 -1.86
N LYS A 94 19.08 7.37 -0.87
CA LYS A 94 20.11 8.42 -1.07
C LYS A 94 21.44 7.84 -1.52
N ALA A 95 21.80 6.67 -1.00
CA ALA A 95 23.05 5.99 -1.39
C ALA A 95 22.96 5.40 -2.81
N ASN A 96 21.80 4.94 -3.25
CA ASN A 96 21.58 4.41 -4.58
C ASN A 96 20.16 4.76 -5.10
N PRO A 97 19.98 5.92 -5.72
CA PRO A 97 18.67 6.37 -6.21
C PRO A 97 18.08 5.48 -7.31
N ASP A 98 18.91 4.77 -8.07
CA ASP A 98 18.49 3.91 -9.19
C ASP A 98 18.08 2.49 -8.74
N MET A 99 18.13 2.20 -7.43
CA MET A 99 17.74 0.91 -6.88
C MET A 99 16.27 0.62 -7.18
N SER A 100 15.96 -0.60 -7.63
CA SER A 100 14.56 -1.01 -7.83
C SER A 100 13.78 -1.05 -6.51
N VAL A 101 12.45 -0.92 -6.58
CA VAL A 101 11.59 -0.97 -5.38
C VAL A 101 11.69 -2.31 -4.66
N GLU A 102 11.86 -3.41 -5.40
CA GLU A 102 12.03 -4.75 -4.82
C GLU A 102 13.36 -4.89 -4.08
N GLU A 103 14.45 -4.40 -4.68
CA GLU A 103 15.77 -4.43 -4.06
C GLU A 103 15.79 -3.55 -2.81
N LEU A 104 15.21 -2.35 -2.89
CA LEU A 104 15.08 -1.43 -1.77
C LEU A 104 14.26 -2.05 -0.63
N ALA A 105 13.12 -2.67 -0.93
CA ALA A 105 12.32 -3.38 0.05
C ALA A 105 13.10 -4.55 0.69
N ASN A 106 13.85 -5.33 -0.10
CA ASN A 106 14.69 -6.41 0.42
C ASN A 106 15.81 -5.90 1.35
N GLN A 107 16.36 -4.73 1.05
CA GLN A 107 17.35 -4.11 1.94
C GLN A 107 16.72 -3.56 3.23
N ILE A 108 15.50 -3.02 3.15
CA ILE A 108 14.77 -2.52 4.33
C ILE A 108 14.44 -3.68 5.28
N ILE A 109 13.94 -4.81 4.77
CA ILE A 109 13.61 -5.95 5.63
C ILE A 109 14.83 -6.67 6.23
N ALA A 110 16.03 -6.38 5.74
CA ALA A 110 17.27 -6.85 6.34
C ALA A 110 17.67 -6.05 7.59
N ASN A 111 16.93 -4.98 7.93
CA ASN A 111 17.19 -4.20 9.13
C ASN A 111 16.95 -5.05 10.38
N PRO A 112 17.90 -5.10 11.34
CA PRO A 112 17.80 -5.93 12.54
C PRO A 112 16.61 -5.58 13.46
N VAL A 113 15.97 -4.42 13.28
CA VAL A 113 14.75 -4.06 14.01
C VAL A 113 13.57 -4.97 13.64
N ILE A 114 13.60 -5.60 12.46
CA ILE A 114 12.61 -6.57 12.01
C ILE A 114 12.98 -7.96 12.60
N GLN A 115 12.24 -8.38 13.62
CA GLN A 115 12.50 -9.61 14.38
C GLN A 115 11.57 -10.76 14.00
N PHE A 116 10.95 -10.71 12.82
CA PHE A 116 10.11 -11.78 12.27
C PHE A 116 10.65 -12.19 10.91
N GLY A 117 10.13 -13.27 10.33
CA GLY A 117 10.47 -13.68 8.96
C GLY A 117 9.65 -12.90 7.92
N PRO A 118 10.19 -11.84 7.33
CA PRO A 118 9.50 -11.06 6.31
C PRO A 118 9.59 -11.71 4.93
N ALA A 119 8.68 -11.32 4.03
CA ALA A 119 8.77 -11.58 2.60
C ALA A 119 8.55 -10.30 1.82
N VAL A 120 9.22 -10.17 0.68
CA VAL A 120 9.00 -9.12 -0.31
C VAL A 120 8.26 -9.72 -1.50
N MET A 121 7.25 -9.01 -1.97
CA MET A 121 6.45 -9.40 -3.13
C MET A 121 6.21 -8.18 -4.02
N PRO A 122 6.38 -8.29 -5.35
CA PRO A 122 5.97 -7.24 -6.26
C PRO A 122 4.45 -7.05 -6.18
N VAL A 123 3.98 -5.83 -6.36
CA VAL A 123 2.55 -5.50 -6.39
C VAL A 123 2.20 -4.71 -7.64
N GLU A 124 1.00 -4.96 -8.12
CA GLU A 124 0.36 -4.23 -9.21
C GLU A 124 -0.78 -3.37 -8.65
N ALA A 125 -1.26 -2.41 -9.46
CA ALA A 125 -2.40 -1.59 -9.09
C ALA A 125 -3.64 -2.46 -8.81
N GLY A 126 -4.35 -2.17 -7.72
CA GLY A 126 -5.51 -2.92 -7.28
C GLY A 126 -5.73 -2.85 -5.77
N TYR A 127 -6.50 -3.78 -5.23
CA TYR A 127 -6.71 -3.90 -3.79
C TYR A 127 -5.45 -4.45 -3.11
N LEU A 128 -4.79 -3.61 -2.34
CA LEU A 128 -3.59 -3.96 -1.59
C LEU A 128 -3.92 -4.09 -0.09
N PRO A 129 -3.33 -5.08 0.62
CA PRO A 129 -3.48 -5.20 2.06
C PRO A 129 -3.16 -3.90 2.79
N GLY A 130 -4.01 -3.49 3.72
CA GLY A 130 -3.82 -2.26 4.47
C GLY A 130 -4.57 -1.05 3.92
N PHE A 131 -5.30 -1.19 2.80
CA PHE A 131 -6.05 -0.10 2.22
C PHE A 131 -7.52 -0.47 2.00
N THR A 132 -8.40 0.52 2.14
CA THR A 132 -9.84 0.38 1.98
C THR A 132 -10.32 0.47 0.53
N THR A 133 -9.47 0.96 -0.36
CA THR A 133 -9.75 1.13 -1.80
C THR A 133 -8.61 0.57 -2.65
N GLU A 134 -8.82 0.50 -3.95
CA GLU A 134 -7.74 0.18 -4.89
C GLU A 134 -6.68 1.28 -4.89
N ILE A 135 -5.40 0.85 -4.88
CA ILE A 135 -4.24 1.73 -5.00
C ILE A 135 -3.67 1.58 -6.42
N GLY A 136 -3.49 2.71 -7.09
CA GLY A 136 -2.92 2.79 -8.43
C GLY A 136 -2.16 4.09 -8.61
N GLY A 137 -1.65 4.36 -9.83
CA GLY A 137 -0.88 5.58 -10.12
C GLY A 137 0.62 5.46 -9.82
N PHE A 138 1.11 4.24 -9.61
CA PHE A 138 2.54 3.97 -9.49
C PHE A 138 3.04 3.14 -10.68
N LYS A 139 4.31 3.29 -11.00
CA LYS A 139 5.01 2.58 -12.08
C LYS A 139 5.43 1.17 -11.66
N SER A 140 5.91 1.04 -10.44
CA SER A 140 6.29 -0.23 -9.83
C SER A 140 6.06 -0.17 -8.32
N GLY A 141 5.82 -1.32 -7.70
CA GLY A 141 5.60 -1.42 -6.27
C GLY A 141 6.09 -2.75 -5.70
N ALA A 142 6.54 -2.71 -4.46
CA ALA A 142 6.90 -3.88 -3.69
C ALA A 142 6.28 -3.79 -2.30
N MET A 143 5.60 -4.85 -1.90
CA MET A 143 5.07 -5.04 -0.55
C MET A 143 6.05 -5.87 0.27
N PHE A 144 6.20 -5.56 1.55
CA PHE A 144 6.91 -6.39 2.49
C PHE A 144 6.07 -6.60 3.76
N ALA A 145 5.95 -7.86 4.16
CA ALA A 145 5.07 -8.27 5.25
C ALA A 145 5.57 -9.55 5.92
N PRO A 146 5.09 -9.91 7.12
CA PRO A 146 5.37 -11.19 7.74
C PRO A 146 4.86 -12.35 6.88
N MET A 147 5.68 -13.38 6.72
CA MET A 147 5.27 -14.61 6.03
C MET A 147 4.22 -15.40 6.83
N ARG A 148 4.20 -15.25 8.14
CA ARG A 148 3.35 -15.99 9.08
C ARG A 148 3.06 -15.13 10.30
N GLY A 149 1.91 -15.39 10.93
CA GLY A 149 1.54 -14.80 12.21
C GLY A 149 0.55 -13.66 12.10
N SER A 150 0.22 -13.12 13.26
CA SER A 150 -0.77 -12.05 13.43
C SER A 150 -0.10 -10.73 13.78
N ILE A 151 1.11 -10.51 13.27
CA ILE A 151 1.80 -9.23 13.48
C ILE A 151 1.12 -8.18 12.60
N PRO A 152 0.65 -7.07 13.16
CA PRO A 152 0.02 -5.99 12.39
C PRO A 152 1.08 -5.15 11.66
N PHE A 153 1.73 -5.78 10.69
CA PHE A 153 2.80 -5.17 9.91
C PHE A 153 2.56 -5.35 8.42
N VAL A 154 2.53 -4.26 7.69
CA VAL A 154 2.57 -4.24 6.23
C VAL A 154 3.31 -2.98 5.78
N GLY A 155 4.25 -3.15 4.87
CA GLY A 155 5.00 -2.04 4.30
C GLY A 155 5.05 -2.11 2.78
N TYR A 156 5.30 -0.96 2.18
CA TYR A 156 5.38 -0.79 0.72
C TYR A 156 6.50 0.16 0.35
N VAL A 157 7.10 -0.12 -0.80
CA VAL A 157 7.89 0.84 -1.56
C VAL A 157 7.26 0.96 -2.93
N PHE A 158 6.90 2.17 -3.33
CA PHE A 158 6.37 2.47 -4.66
C PHE A 158 7.34 3.37 -5.42
N GLU A 159 7.32 3.29 -6.74
CA GLU A 159 7.96 4.23 -7.64
C GLU A 159 6.91 4.87 -8.53
N LEU A 160 6.85 6.19 -8.56
CA LEU A 160 5.93 6.97 -9.39
C LEU A 160 6.59 7.38 -10.71
N GLU A 161 5.80 7.79 -11.68
CA GLU A 161 6.31 8.31 -12.96
C GLU A 161 6.89 9.73 -12.80
N SER A 162 6.32 10.55 -11.90
CA SER A 162 6.70 11.94 -11.69
C SER A 162 6.70 12.29 -10.20
N GLU A 163 7.59 13.21 -9.81
CA GLU A 163 7.58 13.81 -8.47
C GLU A 163 6.31 14.66 -8.24
N ASP A 164 5.72 15.20 -9.29
CA ASP A 164 4.49 15.99 -9.22
C ASP A 164 3.29 15.16 -8.71
N ASP A 165 3.35 13.83 -8.86
CA ASP A 165 2.28 12.93 -8.44
C ASP A 165 2.41 12.49 -6.96
N VAL A 166 3.56 12.76 -6.33
CA VAL A 166 3.91 12.22 -5.01
C VAL A 166 2.96 12.71 -3.92
N GLU A 167 2.67 13.99 -3.87
CA GLU A 167 1.79 14.57 -2.84
C GLU A 167 0.37 13.99 -2.89
N ALA A 168 -0.19 13.90 -4.11
CA ALA A 168 -1.52 13.31 -4.32
C ALA A 168 -1.52 11.82 -3.96
N PHE A 169 -0.45 11.10 -4.28
CA PHE A 169 -0.30 9.68 -3.96
C PHE A 169 -0.19 9.45 -2.44
N LEU A 170 0.65 10.22 -1.74
CA LEU A 170 0.75 10.17 -0.27
C LEU A 170 -0.58 10.48 0.40
N THR A 171 -1.33 11.46 -0.10
CA THR A 171 -2.69 11.77 0.37
C THR A 171 -3.62 10.57 0.19
N THR A 172 -3.58 9.93 -0.98
CA THR A 172 -4.37 8.72 -1.25
C THR A 172 -4.02 7.60 -0.27
N LEU A 173 -2.74 7.31 -0.06
CA LEU A 173 -2.31 6.28 0.88
C LEU A 173 -2.78 6.58 2.30
N LYS A 174 -2.68 7.85 2.74
CA LYS A 174 -3.12 8.29 4.06
C LYS A 174 -4.63 8.12 4.25
N ASP A 175 -5.42 8.59 3.29
CA ASP A 175 -6.88 8.64 3.41
C ASP A 175 -7.52 7.25 3.28
N THR A 176 -6.82 6.32 2.64
CA THR A 176 -7.33 4.95 2.41
C THR A 176 -6.71 3.90 3.32
N SER A 177 -5.71 4.26 4.12
CA SER A 177 -5.07 3.32 5.06
C SER A 177 -6.05 2.84 6.13
N ASP A 178 -6.03 1.53 6.41
CA ASP A 178 -6.82 0.89 7.45
C ASP A 178 -5.91 0.15 8.44
N PRO A 179 -5.63 0.72 9.62
CA PRO A 179 -4.79 0.06 10.62
C PRO A 179 -5.33 -1.29 11.10
N ARG A 180 -6.60 -1.59 10.82
CA ARG A 180 -7.29 -2.82 11.17
C ARG A 180 -7.47 -3.81 10.02
N TRP A 181 -6.75 -3.63 8.91
CA TRP A 181 -6.86 -4.54 7.76
C TRP A 181 -6.69 -6.02 8.14
N ASN A 182 -5.96 -6.30 9.20
CA ASN A 182 -5.77 -7.64 9.74
C ASN A 182 -6.70 -7.82 10.95
N VAL A 183 -7.83 -8.47 10.72
CA VAL A 183 -9.04 -8.55 11.57
C VAL A 183 -8.79 -8.78 13.07
N CYS A 184 -7.67 -9.40 13.44
CA CYS A 184 -7.39 -9.78 14.84
C CYS A 184 -6.43 -8.82 15.56
N VAL A 185 -5.78 -7.92 14.84
CA VAL A 185 -4.73 -7.04 15.36
C VAL A 185 -4.79 -5.69 14.65
N GLU A 186 -4.31 -4.65 15.32
CA GLU A 186 -4.29 -3.28 14.81
C GLU A 186 -2.85 -2.77 14.81
N ALA A 187 -2.47 -2.03 13.78
CA ALA A 187 -1.19 -1.34 13.75
C ALA A 187 -1.24 -0.09 14.65
N ASP A 188 -0.18 0.13 15.41
CA ASP A 188 -0.09 1.26 16.34
C ASP A 188 0.29 2.56 15.63
N GLU A 189 1.01 2.44 14.51
CA GLU A 189 1.48 3.61 13.76
C GLU A 189 1.41 3.38 12.24
N THR A 190 1.28 4.50 11.53
CA THR A 190 1.42 4.60 10.08
C THR A 190 2.50 5.62 9.79
N VAL A 191 3.57 5.20 9.12
CA VAL A 191 4.67 6.07 8.70
C VAL A 191 4.80 6.04 7.20
N MET A 192 4.88 7.21 6.58
CA MET A 192 5.03 7.34 5.14
C MET A 192 5.86 8.57 4.78
N GLY A 193 6.45 8.57 3.61
CA GLY A 193 7.19 9.68 3.05
C GLY A 193 7.86 9.27 1.75
N ASN A 194 8.66 10.14 1.18
CA ASN A 194 9.28 9.90 -0.12
C ASN A 194 10.72 10.40 -0.18
N TYR A 195 11.39 9.97 -1.24
CA TYR A 195 12.61 10.56 -1.77
C TYR A 195 12.52 10.56 -3.30
N GLY A 196 12.42 11.74 -3.89
CA GLY A 196 12.11 11.85 -5.33
C GLY A 196 10.79 11.14 -5.65
N THR A 197 10.78 10.32 -6.68
CA THR A 197 9.62 9.52 -7.11
C THR A 197 9.39 8.26 -6.27
N LYS A 198 10.29 7.91 -5.35
CA LYS A 198 10.16 6.71 -4.51
C LYS A 198 9.40 7.04 -3.23
N VAL A 199 8.32 6.33 -2.99
CA VAL A 199 7.43 6.50 -1.83
C VAL A 199 7.55 5.29 -0.93
N PHE A 200 7.73 5.55 0.36
CA PHE A 200 7.70 4.57 1.44
C PHE A 200 6.39 4.67 2.21
N PHE A 201 5.85 3.54 2.59
CA PHE A 201 4.67 3.43 3.47
C PHE A 201 4.82 2.22 4.37
N VAL A 202 4.49 2.35 5.65
CA VAL A 202 4.39 1.22 6.57
C VAL A 202 3.30 1.45 7.61
N MET A 203 2.53 0.42 7.89
CA MET A 203 1.71 0.29 9.09
C MET A 203 2.27 -0.83 9.95
N CYS A 204 2.54 -0.54 11.22
CA CYS A 204 3.24 -1.46 12.09
C CYS A 204 2.96 -1.18 13.57
N PRO A 205 3.31 -2.11 14.49
CA PRO A 205 3.42 -1.79 15.90
C PRO A 205 4.58 -0.83 16.13
N THR A 206 4.52 -0.03 17.19
CA THR A 206 5.60 0.91 17.55
C THR A 206 6.91 0.21 17.90
N SER A 207 6.82 -1.04 18.38
CA SER A 207 7.97 -1.92 18.64
C SER A 207 7.59 -3.37 18.39
N ILE A 208 8.58 -4.22 18.07
CA ILE A 208 8.41 -5.66 18.06
C ILE A 208 9.03 -6.16 19.35
N GLU A 209 8.19 -6.59 20.28
CA GLU A 209 8.64 -7.30 21.46
C GLU A 209 8.79 -8.78 21.08
N GLY A 210 10.01 -9.29 21.18
CA GLY A 210 10.35 -10.67 20.90
C GLY A 210 10.13 -11.60 22.09
#